data_98fcb183e7997b1de34d6ff834720841
#
_entry.id   98fcb183e7997b1de34d6ff834720841
#
_cell.length_a   1.000
_cell.length_b   1.000
_cell.length_c   1.000
_cell.angle_alpha   90.00
_cell.angle_beta   90.00
_cell.angle_gamma   90.00
#
_symmetry.space_group_name_H-M   'P 1'
#
loop_
_entity.id
_entity.type
_entity.pdbx_description
1 polymer ?
#
loop_
_entity_poly.entity_id
_entity_poly.type
_entity_poly.pdbx_seq_one_letter_code
_entity_poly.pdbx_strand_id
1 'polypeptide(L)'
;MQIIASTQRLYLRELSVDDAIHFYEMNSEQDVLKYTGDKPFSSLNEAEQFLLNYKEYEKHNMGRWAVCDKKTDMFLGWCGLKFHPKENKVEVGYRFYKKYWNNGYATESCQAAIHYGFKHLKLKTIYAHAHVDNYASHKVLEKCNMNFIKTFNYTGMPANLYKIENPDIIIKQITALQTYPVRHPVLRTGRPIEDCKLTFDDHEDTFHLGLYYKNKLSGVVSLMKLNNGKFEEQYQYRLRGMGVLEQFQGYGFGRLLVETAETMVKQKGAKLLWFDARLIAVGFYKRLGFTIIGNQFEVPKVGPHYVMYKRL
;
A
#
# COMPACT_ATOMS: atom_id res chain seq x y z
N MET A 1 -16.50 -18.15 11.61
CA MET A 1 -16.46 -17.44 10.31
C MET A 1 -16.35 -15.94 10.57
N GLN A 2 -15.32 -15.26 10.03
CA GLN A 2 -15.11 -13.82 10.24
C GLN A 2 -15.73 -13.04 9.08
N ILE A 3 -16.69 -12.16 9.38
CA ILE A 3 -17.25 -11.20 8.40
C ILE A 3 -16.31 -10.01 8.29
N ILE A 4 -15.81 -9.76 7.10
CA ILE A 4 -14.86 -8.69 6.79
C ILE A 4 -15.58 -7.37 6.48
N ALA A 5 -16.63 -7.45 5.68
CA ALA A 5 -17.43 -6.29 5.31
C ALA A 5 -18.89 -6.68 5.08
N SER A 6 -19.77 -5.72 5.27
CA SER A 6 -21.21 -5.88 5.08
C SER A 6 -21.76 -4.66 4.35
N THR A 7 -22.61 -4.90 3.35
CA THR A 7 -23.24 -3.88 2.50
C THR A 7 -24.76 -3.93 2.65
N GLN A 8 -25.50 -3.32 1.76
CA GLN A 8 -26.96 -3.40 1.75
C GLN A 8 -27.46 -4.84 1.47
N ARG A 9 -26.88 -5.50 0.46
CA ARG A 9 -27.34 -6.81 -0.02
C ARG A 9 -26.38 -7.95 0.29
N LEU A 10 -25.09 -7.63 0.53
CA LEU A 10 -24.00 -8.60 0.57
C LEU A 10 -23.27 -8.58 1.91
N TYR A 11 -22.65 -9.70 2.24
CA TYR A 11 -21.55 -9.72 3.19
C TYR A 11 -20.33 -10.43 2.57
N LEU A 12 -19.15 -10.00 2.99
CA LEU A 12 -17.87 -10.55 2.58
C LEU A 12 -17.23 -11.25 3.78
N ARG A 13 -16.81 -12.49 3.61
CA ARG A 13 -16.15 -13.31 4.63
C ARG A 13 -14.87 -13.95 4.10
N GLU A 14 -14.03 -14.41 4.98
CA GLU A 14 -12.90 -15.23 4.57
C GLU A 14 -13.39 -16.48 3.86
N LEU A 15 -12.59 -16.94 2.88
CA LEU A 15 -12.82 -18.20 2.17
C LEU A 15 -12.55 -19.37 3.12
N SER A 16 -13.31 -20.43 2.97
CA SER A 16 -13.09 -21.72 3.62
C SER A 16 -12.91 -22.81 2.59
N VAL A 17 -12.50 -23.98 3.02
CA VAL A 17 -12.39 -25.16 2.16
C VAL A 17 -13.75 -25.57 1.58
N ASP A 18 -14.84 -25.30 2.30
CA ASP A 18 -16.20 -25.57 1.84
C ASP A 18 -16.60 -24.76 0.59
N ASP A 19 -15.86 -23.66 0.32
CA ASP A 19 -16.08 -22.88 -0.90
C ASP A 19 -15.44 -23.51 -2.15
N ALA A 20 -14.72 -24.62 -2.02
CA ALA A 20 -14.00 -25.25 -3.13
C ALA A 20 -14.92 -25.64 -4.29
N ILE A 21 -16.12 -26.13 -4.00
CA ILE A 21 -17.10 -26.47 -5.03
C ILE A 21 -17.46 -25.24 -5.88
N HIS A 22 -17.60 -24.07 -5.25
CA HIS A 22 -17.91 -22.83 -5.94
C HIS A 22 -16.73 -22.34 -6.80
N PHE A 23 -15.49 -22.52 -6.31
CA PHE A 23 -14.30 -22.21 -7.10
C PHE A 23 -14.17 -23.12 -8.32
N TYR A 24 -14.39 -24.44 -8.13
CA TYR A 24 -14.35 -25.41 -9.20
C TYR A 24 -15.40 -25.13 -10.27
N GLU A 25 -16.67 -24.98 -9.88
CA GLU A 25 -17.77 -24.69 -10.81
C GLU A 25 -17.57 -23.37 -11.57
N MET A 26 -17.29 -22.29 -10.85
CA MET A 26 -17.12 -20.96 -11.43
C MET A 26 -15.93 -20.91 -12.41
N ASN A 27 -14.84 -21.64 -12.11
CA ASN A 27 -13.69 -21.72 -13.00
C ASN A 27 -13.86 -22.75 -14.13
N SER A 28 -14.94 -23.51 -14.14
CA SER A 28 -15.32 -24.37 -15.27
C SER A 28 -16.12 -23.61 -16.34
N GLU A 29 -16.65 -22.41 -16.03
CA GLU A 29 -17.39 -21.58 -16.97
C GLU A 29 -16.42 -20.81 -17.90
N GLN A 30 -16.42 -21.11 -19.20
CA GLN A 30 -15.53 -20.48 -20.19
C GLN A 30 -15.68 -18.94 -20.23
N ASP A 31 -16.92 -18.43 -20.12
CA ASP A 31 -17.16 -16.98 -20.12
C ASP A 31 -16.55 -16.29 -18.89
N VAL A 32 -16.53 -16.96 -17.73
CA VAL A 32 -15.93 -16.45 -16.50
C VAL A 32 -14.42 -16.40 -16.61
N LEU A 33 -13.80 -17.39 -17.26
CA LEU A 33 -12.34 -17.44 -17.42
C LEU A 33 -11.82 -16.62 -18.59
N LYS A 34 -12.66 -16.26 -19.55
CA LYS A 34 -12.29 -15.63 -20.84
C LYS A 34 -11.20 -14.57 -20.78
N TYR A 35 -11.22 -13.75 -19.72
CA TYR A 35 -10.34 -12.59 -19.56
C TYR A 35 -9.39 -12.68 -18.36
N THR A 36 -9.27 -13.84 -17.72
CA THR A 36 -8.52 -13.98 -16.47
C THR A 36 -7.10 -14.49 -16.66
N GLY A 37 -6.86 -15.25 -17.73
CA GLY A 37 -5.60 -15.97 -17.94
C GLY A 37 -5.45 -17.21 -17.06
N ASP A 38 -6.42 -17.49 -16.20
CA ASP A 38 -6.42 -18.69 -15.36
C ASP A 38 -6.85 -19.91 -16.18
N LYS A 39 -6.35 -21.08 -15.77
CA LYS A 39 -6.84 -22.37 -16.24
C LYS A 39 -7.97 -22.86 -15.33
N PRO A 40 -8.93 -23.63 -15.86
CA PRO A 40 -9.91 -24.31 -15.01
C PRO A 40 -9.20 -25.27 -14.06
N PHE A 41 -9.76 -25.50 -12.89
CA PHE A 41 -9.29 -26.59 -12.01
C PHE A 41 -9.55 -27.94 -12.66
N SER A 42 -8.59 -28.85 -12.58
CA SER A 42 -8.71 -30.20 -13.15
C SER A 42 -9.65 -31.10 -12.35
N SER A 43 -9.88 -30.77 -11.08
CA SER A 43 -10.77 -31.50 -10.18
C SER A 43 -11.21 -30.64 -8.99
N LEU A 44 -12.26 -31.07 -8.30
CA LEU A 44 -12.68 -30.44 -7.03
C LEU A 44 -11.56 -30.49 -5.98
N ASN A 45 -10.83 -31.62 -5.90
CA ASN A 45 -9.70 -31.75 -4.99
C ASN A 45 -8.61 -30.69 -5.24
N GLU A 46 -8.34 -30.32 -6.49
CA GLU A 46 -7.39 -29.23 -6.78
C GLU A 46 -7.88 -27.88 -6.23
N ALA A 47 -9.17 -27.59 -6.34
CA ALA A 47 -9.78 -26.39 -5.76
C ALA A 47 -9.73 -26.41 -4.21
N GLU A 48 -9.95 -27.58 -3.58
CA GLU A 48 -9.78 -27.76 -2.14
C GLU A 48 -8.34 -27.49 -1.70
N GLN A 49 -7.36 -28.06 -2.39
CA GLN A 49 -5.94 -27.83 -2.10
C GLN A 49 -5.55 -26.37 -2.30
N PHE A 50 -6.10 -25.69 -3.31
CA PHE A 50 -5.89 -24.25 -3.50
C PHE A 50 -6.37 -23.45 -2.27
N LEU A 51 -7.57 -23.74 -1.74
CA LEU A 51 -8.11 -23.02 -0.58
C LEU A 51 -7.40 -23.40 0.72
N LEU A 52 -7.02 -24.66 0.94
CA LEU A 52 -6.23 -25.11 2.08
C LEU A 52 -4.87 -24.39 2.15
N ASN A 53 -4.28 -24.09 0.99
CA ASN A 53 -3.00 -23.39 0.88
C ASN A 53 -3.14 -21.86 0.78
N TYR A 54 -4.36 -21.32 0.89
CA TYR A 54 -4.60 -19.88 0.80
C TYR A 54 -4.22 -19.19 2.11
N LYS A 55 -2.99 -18.62 2.17
CA LYS A 55 -2.39 -18.02 3.37
C LYS A 55 -2.30 -16.49 3.32
N GLU A 56 -3.07 -15.84 2.44
CA GLU A 56 -3.01 -14.38 2.24
C GLU A 56 -3.48 -13.61 3.48
N TYR A 57 -4.50 -14.14 4.19
CA TYR A 57 -5.01 -13.50 5.41
C TYR A 57 -3.96 -13.46 6.52
N GLU A 58 -3.26 -14.58 6.75
CA GLU A 58 -2.22 -14.71 7.77
C GLU A 58 -0.99 -13.85 7.43
N LYS A 59 -0.61 -13.81 6.16
CA LYS A 59 0.61 -13.12 5.71
C LYS A 59 0.43 -11.62 5.56
N HIS A 60 -0.74 -11.18 5.13
CA HIS A 60 -0.95 -9.81 4.68
C HIS A 60 -2.16 -9.13 5.30
N ASN A 61 -2.90 -9.81 6.18
CA ASN A 61 -4.14 -9.33 6.79
C ASN A 61 -5.18 -8.87 5.74
N MET A 62 -5.14 -9.48 4.55
CA MET A 62 -6.04 -9.24 3.42
C MET A 62 -6.07 -10.46 2.51
N GLY A 63 -7.08 -10.55 1.66
CA GLY A 63 -7.24 -11.65 0.70
C GLY A 63 -8.44 -11.47 -0.20
N ARG A 64 -8.70 -12.46 -1.03
CA ARG A 64 -9.98 -12.61 -1.73
C ARG A 64 -11.00 -13.16 -0.73
N TRP A 65 -12.18 -12.58 -0.68
CA TRP A 65 -13.24 -12.94 0.26
C TRP A 65 -14.44 -13.50 -0.50
N ALA A 66 -15.11 -14.49 0.08
CA ALA A 66 -16.40 -14.96 -0.42
C ALA A 66 -17.41 -13.81 -0.35
N VAL A 67 -18.18 -13.63 -1.41
CA VAL A 67 -19.30 -12.67 -1.47
C VAL A 67 -20.59 -13.47 -1.40
N CYS A 68 -21.35 -13.27 -0.34
CA CYS A 68 -22.59 -13.97 -0.08
C CYS A 68 -23.78 -12.98 -0.04
N ASP A 69 -24.92 -13.46 -0.49
CA ASP A 69 -26.19 -12.73 -0.39
C ASP A 69 -26.70 -12.76 1.06
N LYS A 70 -27.06 -11.62 1.63
CA LYS A 70 -27.51 -11.54 3.02
C LYS A 70 -28.85 -12.22 3.35
N LYS A 71 -29.71 -12.37 2.35
CA LYS A 71 -31.04 -12.93 2.57
C LYS A 71 -31.05 -14.44 2.46
N THR A 72 -30.27 -14.96 1.52
CA THR A 72 -30.28 -16.38 1.13
C THR A 72 -29.05 -17.15 1.59
N ASP A 73 -28.02 -16.42 2.07
CA ASP A 73 -26.71 -16.97 2.44
C ASP A 73 -25.93 -17.62 1.26
N MET A 74 -26.44 -17.46 0.04
CA MET A 74 -25.82 -18.06 -1.15
C MET A 74 -24.50 -17.40 -1.49
N PHE A 75 -23.52 -18.23 -1.83
CA PHE A 75 -22.26 -17.80 -2.42
C PHE A 75 -22.50 -17.30 -3.86
N LEU A 76 -22.14 -16.06 -4.13
CA LEU A 76 -22.33 -15.43 -5.44
C LEU A 76 -21.03 -15.37 -6.27
N GLY A 77 -19.90 -15.34 -5.59
CA GLY A 77 -18.57 -15.14 -6.16
C GLY A 77 -17.58 -14.73 -5.09
N TRP A 78 -16.46 -14.13 -5.49
CA TRP A 78 -15.49 -13.58 -4.57
C TRP A 78 -15.09 -12.16 -4.96
N CYS A 79 -14.72 -11.36 -3.97
CA CYS A 79 -14.13 -10.03 -4.16
C CYS A 79 -13.16 -9.77 -3.01
N GLY A 80 -12.05 -9.09 -3.27
CA GLY A 80 -11.15 -8.74 -2.18
C GLY A 80 -9.84 -8.13 -2.64
N LEU A 81 -8.91 -8.02 -1.71
CA LEU A 81 -7.62 -7.37 -1.87
C LEU A 81 -6.50 -8.41 -1.94
N LYS A 82 -5.51 -8.17 -2.79
CA LYS A 82 -4.30 -9.00 -2.90
C LYS A 82 -3.07 -8.13 -2.90
N PHE A 83 -2.11 -8.48 -2.05
CA PHE A 83 -0.80 -7.83 -2.05
C PHE A 83 0.14 -8.49 -3.07
N HIS A 84 0.81 -7.68 -3.86
CA HIS A 84 1.84 -8.09 -4.81
C HIS A 84 3.21 -7.65 -4.30
N PRO A 85 3.98 -8.54 -3.63
CA PRO A 85 5.23 -8.15 -2.94
C PRO A 85 6.29 -7.55 -3.86
N LYS A 86 6.45 -8.10 -5.07
CA LYS A 86 7.45 -7.63 -6.06
C LYS A 86 7.21 -6.18 -6.50
N GLU A 87 5.94 -5.78 -6.58
CA GLU A 87 5.55 -4.45 -7.04
C GLU A 87 5.20 -3.53 -5.87
N ASN A 88 5.11 -4.08 -4.66
CA ASN A 88 4.63 -3.38 -3.45
C ASN A 88 3.28 -2.69 -3.68
N LYS A 89 2.34 -3.41 -4.30
CA LYS A 89 1.00 -2.91 -4.63
C LYS A 89 -0.08 -3.79 -4.05
N VAL A 90 -1.21 -3.18 -3.69
CA VAL A 90 -2.45 -3.88 -3.35
C VAL A 90 -3.43 -3.73 -4.49
N GLU A 91 -3.98 -4.84 -4.92
CA GLU A 91 -4.94 -4.94 -6.01
C GLU A 91 -6.30 -5.38 -5.49
N VAL A 92 -7.37 -4.71 -5.94
CA VAL A 92 -8.73 -5.22 -5.81
C VAL A 92 -9.09 -6.07 -7.03
N GLY A 93 -9.70 -7.22 -6.80
CA GLY A 93 -10.22 -8.08 -7.85
C GLY A 93 -11.49 -8.78 -7.41
N TYR A 94 -12.24 -9.28 -8.38
CA TYR A 94 -13.52 -9.95 -8.18
C TYR A 94 -13.80 -10.95 -9.29
N ARG A 95 -14.60 -11.95 -8.96
CA ARG A 95 -15.13 -12.94 -9.90
C ARG A 95 -16.49 -13.43 -9.40
N PHE A 96 -17.46 -13.56 -10.28
CA PHE A 96 -18.81 -13.99 -9.98
C PHE A 96 -19.26 -15.06 -10.95
N TYR A 97 -20.12 -15.97 -10.51
CA TYR A 97 -20.84 -16.84 -11.42
C TYR A 97 -21.55 -16.04 -12.49
N LYS A 98 -21.55 -16.52 -13.73
CA LYS A 98 -22.21 -15.84 -14.86
C LYS A 98 -23.68 -15.53 -14.60
N LYS A 99 -24.42 -16.45 -13.94
CA LYS A 99 -25.82 -16.26 -13.57
C LYS A 99 -26.09 -15.06 -12.67
N TYR A 100 -25.08 -14.52 -12.01
CA TYR A 100 -25.20 -13.35 -11.14
C TYR A 100 -24.68 -12.04 -11.75
N TRP A 101 -24.23 -12.07 -13.01
CA TRP A 101 -23.75 -10.87 -13.70
C TRP A 101 -24.90 -9.87 -13.91
N ASN A 102 -24.55 -8.61 -14.16
CA ASN A 102 -25.47 -7.49 -14.39
C ASN A 102 -26.42 -7.13 -13.24
N ASN A 103 -26.25 -7.73 -12.06
CA ASN A 103 -27.01 -7.42 -10.85
C ASN A 103 -26.34 -6.34 -9.95
N GLY A 104 -25.16 -5.84 -10.34
CA GLY A 104 -24.39 -4.85 -9.59
C GLY A 104 -23.59 -5.40 -8.41
N TYR A 105 -23.57 -6.69 -8.18
CA TYR A 105 -22.85 -7.34 -7.07
C TYR A 105 -21.34 -7.07 -7.10
N ALA A 106 -20.74 -7.10 -8.30
CA ALA A 106 -19.33 -6.79 -8.46
C ALA A 106 -18.99 -5.35 -8.04
N THR A 107 -19.83 -4.38 -8.40
CA THR A 107 -19.64 -2.97 -8.00
C THR A 107 -19.78 -2.82 -6.48
N GLU A 108 -20.85 -3.38 -5.90
CA GLU A 108 -21.17 -3.26 -4.48
C GLU A 108 -20.05 -3.89 -3.60
N SER A 109 -19.60 -5.09 -3.96
CA SER A 109 -18.53 -5.77 -3.24
C SER A 109 -17.16 -5.11 -3.43
N CYS A 110 -16.86 -4.62 -4.65
CA CYS A 110 -15.62 -3.90 -4.94
C CYS A 110 -15.53 -2.59 -4.13
N GLN A 111 -16.62 -1.82 -4.05
CA GLN A 111 -16.69 -0.63 -3.21
C GLN A 111 -16.46 -0.96 -1.72
N ALA A 112 -17.05 -2.06 -1.23
CA ALA A 112 -16.85 -2.53 0.13
C ALA A 112 -15.39 -2.95 0.40
N ALA A 113 -14.77 -3.65 -0.54
CA ALA A 113 -13.36 -4.06 -0.45
C ALA A 113 -12.41 -2.84 -0.44
N ILE A 114 -12.64 -1.87 -1.31
CA ILE A 114 -11.88 -0.60 -1.35
C ILE A 114 -12.05 0.15 -0.02
N HIS A 115 -13.29 0.27 0.47
CA HIS A 115 -13.56 0.93 1.75
C HIS A 115 -12.84 0.24 2.91
N TYR A 116 -12.87 -1.10 2.96
CA TYR A 116 -12.13 -1.88 3.95
C TYR A 116 -10.62 -1.59 3.88
N GLY A 117 -10.05 -1.62 2.67
CA GLY A 117 -8.64 -1.30 2.44
C GLY A 117 -8.25 0.09 2.94
N PHE A 118 -9.08 1.09 2.70
CA PHE A 118 -8.82 2.45 3.16
C PHE A 118 -9.07 2.64 4.65
N LYS A 119 -10.18 2.11 5.17
CA LYS A 119 -10.60 2.35 6.55
C LYS A 119 -9.84 1.49 7.57
N HIS A 120 -9.65 0.21 7.27
CA HIS A 120 -9.04 -0.75 8.21
C HIS A 120 -7.55 -0.96 7.97
N LEU A 121 -7.15 -1.16 6.70
CA LEU A 121 -5.74 -1.40 6.35
C LEU A 121 -4.95 -0.11 6.11
N LYS A 122 -5.59 1.08 6.10
CA LYS A 122 -4.96 2.39 5.89
C LYS A 122 -4.13 2.47 4.61
N LEU A 123 -4.57 1.75 3.58
CA LEU A 123 -3.89 1.78 2.29
C LEU A 123 -3.98 3.18 1.69
N LYS A 124 -2.88 3.65 1.09
CA LYS A 124 -2.87 4.92 0.35
C LYS A 124 -3.48 4.76 -1.03
N THR A 125 -3.18 3.64 -1.70
CA THR A 125 -3.56 3.40 -3.09
C THR A 125 -4.00 1.95 -3.25
N ILE A 126 -5.07 1.73 -3.99
CA ILE A 126 -5.51 0.41 -4.43
C ILE A 126 -5.52 0.42 -5.96
N TYR A 127 -4.98 -0.63 -6.55
CA TYR A 127 -4.93 -0.85 -7.99
C TYR A 127 -5.97 -1.88 -8.41
N ALA A 128 -6.28 -1.91 -9.70
CA ALA A 128 -7.01 -2.98 -10.36
C ALA A 128 -6.53 -3.09 -11.79
N HIS A 129 -6.66 -4.26 -12.39
CA HIS A 129 -6.50 -4.41 -13.83
C HIS A 129 -7.62 -5.25 -14.43
N ALA A 130 -7.90 -5.00 -15.69
CA ALA A 130 -8.85 -5.77 -16.48
C ALA A 130 -8.35 -5.89 -17.92
N HIS A 131 -8.60 -7.04 -18.57
CA HIS A 131 -8.31 -7.23 -19.99
C HIS A 131 -8.95 -6.11 -20.81
N VAL A 132 -8.29 -5.61 -21.86
CA VAL A 132 -8.77 -4.47 -22.65
C VAL A 132 -10.18 -4.65 -23.22
N ASP A 133 -10.59 -5.88 -23.52
CA ASP A 133 -11.92 -6.20 -24.05
C ASP A 133 -12.95 -6.55 -22.96
N ASN A 134 -12.56 -6.52 -21.67
CA ASN A 134 -13.49 -6.78 -20.57
C ASN A 134 -14.24 -5.50 -20.17
N TYR A 135 -15.10 -5.02 -21.07
CA TYR A 135 -15.89 -3.79 -20.85
C TYR A 135 -16.77 -3.84 -19.59
N ALA A 136 -17.23 -5.03 -19.20
CA ALA A 136 -18.01 -5.18 -17.97
C ALA A 136 -17.17 -4.81 -16.73
N SER A 137 -15.92 -5.29 -16.65
CA SER A 137 -15.02 -4.94 -15.56
C SER A 137 -14.62 -3.46 -15.60
N HIS A 138 -14.39 -2.87 -16.77
CA HIS A 138 -14.11 -1.44 -16.89
C HIS A 138 -15.24 -0.60 -16.27
N LYS A 139 -16.51 -0.90 -16.60
CA LYS A 139 -17.67 -0.22 -16.01
C LYS A 139 -17.75 -0.40 -14.48
N VAL A 140 -17.38 -1.55 -13.94
CA VAL A 140 -17.35 -1.77 -12.49
C VAL A 140 -16.29 -0.87 -11.86
N LEU A 141 -15.05 -0.85 -12.40
CA LEU A 141 -13.95 -0.05 -11.88
C LEU A 141 -14.25 1.46 -11.93
N GLU A 142 -14.85 1.93 -13.02
CA GLU A 142 -15.31 3.33 -13.17
C GLU A 142 -16.37 3.68 -12.11
N LYS A 143 -17.38 2.82 -11.88
CA LYS A 143 -18.38 3.00 -10.84
C LYS A 143 -17.81 2.96 -9.42
N CYS A 144 -16.63 2.37 -9.25
CA CYS A 144 -15.85 2.40 -8.01
C CYS A 144 -14.93 3.63 -7.91
N ASN A 145 -15.05 4.61 -8.82
CA ASN A 145 -14.22 5.82 -8.91
C ASN A 145 -12.71 5.50 -9.09
N MET A 146 -12.38 4.40 -9.73
CA MET A 146 -11.00 4.07 -10.09
C MET A 146 -10.62 4.74 -11.41
N ASN A 147 -9.48 5.42 -11.41
CA ASN A 147 -8.99 6.15 -12.58
C ASN A 147 -8.11 5.25 -13.45
N PHE A 148 -8.33 5.27 -14.77
CA PHE A 148 -7.44 4.65 -15.75
C PHE A 148 -6.06 5.28 -15.71
N ILE A 149 -5.01 4.46 -15.78
CA ILE A 149 -3.60 4.90 -15.76
C ILE A 149 -2.94 4.65 -17.10
N LYS A 150 -2.97 3.40 -17.58
CA LYS A 150 -2.32 2.98 -18.82
C LYS A 150 -2.78 1.59 -19.22
N THR A 151 -2.56 1.28 -20.49
CA THR A 151 -2.57 -0.09 -21.00
C THR A 151 -1.18 -0.71 -20.85
N PHE A 152 -1.11 -1.99 -20.51
CA PHE A 152 0.15 -2.71 -20.31
C PHE A 152 -0.03 -4.20 -20.62
N ASN A 153 1.07 -4.94 -20.70
CA ASN A 153 1.02 -6.39 -20.83
C ASN A 153 1.00 -7.01 -19.42
N TYR A 154 -0.06 -7.73 -19.10
CA TYR A 154 -0.18 -8.49 -17.87
C TYR A 154 -0.12 -9.98 -18.19
N THR A 155 0.98 -10.65 -17.86
CA THR A 155 1.20 -12.09 -18.07
C THR A 155 0.89 -12.59 -19.48
N GLY A 156 1.25 -11.79 -20.51
CA GLY A 156 1.02 -12.11 -21.91
C GLY A 156 -0.28 -11.56 -22.51
N MET A 157 -1.16 -10.95 -21.70
CA MET A 157 -2.44 -10.40 -22.16
C MET A 157 -2.47 -8.87 -22.05
N PRO A 158 -3.10 -8.17 -23.00
CA PRO A 158 -3.28 -6.73 -22.93
C PRO A 158 -4.30 -6.39 -21.82
N ALA A 159 -3.91 -5.52 -20.90
CA ALA A 159 -4.75 -5.12 -19.77
C ALA A 159 -4.68 -3.61 -19.53
N ASN A 160 -5.78 -3.04 -19.03
CA ASN A 160 -5.88 -1.67 -18.56
C ASN A 160 -5.66 -1.65 -17.04
N LEU A 161 -4.72 -0.81 -16.59
CA LEU A 161 -4.43 -0.56 -15.19
C LEU A 161 -5.26 0.61 -14.68
N TYR A 162 -5.88 0.42 -13.54
CA TYR A 162 -6.64 1.41 -12.81
C TYR A 162 -6.06 1.64 -11.41
N LYS A 163 -6.29 2.82 -10.83
CA LYS A 163 -5.98 3.10 -9.43
C LYS A 163 -7.04 3.98 -8.78
N ILE A 164 -7.15 3.84 -7.46
CA ILE A 164 -7.85 4.78 -6.59
C ILE A 164 -6.96 5.13 -5.40
N GLU A 165 -6.95 6.41 -5.03
CA GLU A 165 -6.18 6.90 -3.88
C GLU A 165 -7.11 7.15 -2.69
N ASN A 166 -6.61 6.87 -1.49
CA ASN A 166 -7.33 7.14 -0.25
C ASN A 166 -7.42 8.66 -0.03
N PRO A 167 -8.60 9.26 -0.07
CA PRO A 167 -8.76 10.70 0.09
C PRO A 167 -8.39 11.19 1.50
N ASP A 168 -8.38 10.29 2.48
CA ASP A 168 -8.00 10.60 3.86
C ASP A 168 -6.48 10.78 4.04
N ILE A 169 -5.66 10.35 3.08
CA ILE A 169 -4.19 10.38 3.18
C ILE A 169 -3.62 11.34 2.13
N ILE A 170 -3.14 12.48 2.58
CA ILE A 170 -2.52 13.49 1.73
C ILE A 170 -1.06 13.68 2.15
N ILE A 171 -0.14 13.59 1.20
CA ILE A 171 1.26 13.97 1.43
C ILE A 171 1.57 15.19 0.56
N LYS A 172 2.04 16.25 1.19
CA LYS A 172 2.37 17.50 0.52
C LYS A 172 3.60 18.17 1.10
N GLN A 173 4.19 19.07 0.33
CA GLN A 173 5.26 19.93 0.82
C GLN A 173 4.73 20.88 1.89
N ILE A 174 5.54 21.10 2.94
CA ILE A 174 5.25 21.97 4.08
C ILE A 174 6.49 22.76 4.45
N THR A 175 6.37 23.77 5.31
CA THR A 175 7.50 24.53 5.82
C THR A 175 8.25 23.81 6.94
N ALA A 176 9.46 24.23 7.26
CA ALA A 176 10.23 23.73 8.39
C ALA A 176 9.44 23.83 9.71
N LEU A 177 8.83 24.98 9.98
CA LEU A 177 8.02 25.22 11.18
C LEU A 177 6.83 24.26 11.28
N GLN A 178 6.20 23.95 10.17
CA GLN A 178 5.08 22.99 10.13
C GLN A 178 5.50 21.56 10.46
N THR A 179 6.79 21.22 10.50
CA THR A 179 7.27 19.92 10.95
C THR A 179 7.28 19.76 12.47
N TYR A 180 7.34 20.88 13.22
CA TYR A 180 7.55 20.89 14.67
C TYR A 180 6.46 20.16 15.47
N PRO A 181 5.15 20.25 15.15
CA PRO A 181 4.11 19.51 15.84
C PRO A 181 4.31 18.00 15.85
N VAL A 182 5.10 17.47 14.90
CA VAL A 182 5.46 16.04 14.86
C VAL A 182 6.87 15.82 15.37
N ARG A 183 7.85 16.64 14.97
CA ARG A 183 9.24 16.48 15.43
C ARG A 183 9.35 16.60 16.96
N HIS A 184 8.63 17.54 17.56
CA HIS A 184 8.74 17.77 19.00
C HIS A 184 8.36 16.54 19.83
N PRO A 185 7.12 16.02 19.78
CA PRO A 185 6.73 14.87 20.59
C PRO A 185 7.43 13.57 20.20
N VAL A 186 7.91 13.41 18.94
CA VAL A 186 8.49 12.14 18.48
C VAL A 186 10.02 12.10 18.60
N LEU A 187 10.68 13.21 18.35
CA LEU A 187 12.15 13.25 18.24
C LEU A 187 12.82 14.12 19.31
N ARG A 188 12.07 14.98 20.01
CA ARG A 188 12.56 15.98 20.94
C ARG A 188 11.74 16.04 22.22
N THR A 189 11.12 14.94 22.61
CA THR A 189 10.32 14.84 23.84
C THR A 189 11.09 15.35 25.05
N GLY A 190 10.49 16.27 25.82
CA GLY A 190 11.10 16.85 27.02
C GLY A 190 12.18 17.90 26.75
N ARG A 191 12.35 18.35 25.50
CA ARG A 191 13.31 19.37 25.09
C ARG A 191 12.59 20.63 24.63
N PRO A 192 13.26 21.81 24.62
CA PRO A 192 12.71 23.03 24.03
C PRO A 192 12.27 22.82 22.58
N ILE A 193 11.20 23.52 22.16
CA ILE A 193 10.67 23.38 20.80
C ILE A 193 11.66 23.86 19.73
N GLU A 194 12.54 24.76 20.09
CA GLU A 194 13.62 25.30 19.26
C GLU A 194 14.58 24.19 18.80
N ASP A 195 14.72 23.14 19.60
CA ASP A 195 15.52 21.95 19.25
C ASP A 195 14.94 21.16 18.06
N CYS A 196 13.72 21.48 17.63
CA CYS A 196 13.12 20.91 16.43
C CYS A 196 13.74 21.48 15.15
N LYS A 197 14.37 22.65 15.21
CA LYS A 197 15.09 23.24 14.07
C LYS A 197 16.34 22.41 13.78
N LEU A 198 16.44 21.90 12.56
CA LEU A 198 17.62 21.17 12.09
C LEU A 198 18.49 22.09 11.24
N THR A 199 19.82 21.88 11.27
CA THR A 199 20.74 22.58 10.36
C THR A 199 20.29 22.38 8.92
N PHE A 200 20.25 23.43 8.13
CA PHE A 200 19.78 23.52 6.75
C PHE A 200 18.25 23.39 6.55
N ASP A 201 17.42 23.44 7.60
CA ASP A 201 15.95 23.40 7.43
C ASP A 201 15.43 24.54 6.51
N ASP A 202 16.08 25.70 6.54
CA ASP A 202 15.69 26.88 5.73
C ASP A 202 16.53 27.03 4.44
N HIS A 203 17.34 26.02 4.08
CA HIS A 203 18.17 26.08 2.87
C HIS A 203 17.30 25.83 1.63
N GLU A 204 17.59 26.53 0.51
CA GLU A 204 16.83 26.45 -0.75
C GLU A 204 16.74 25.03 -1.33
N ASP A 205 17.78 24.22 -1.15
CA ASP A 205 17.83 22.81 -1.57
C ASP A 205 17.18 21.84 -0.56
N THR A 206 16.55 22.37 0.49
CA THR A 206 15.83 21.56 1.50
C THR A 206 14.34 21.65 1.28
N PHE A 207 13.66 20.53 1.38
CA PHE A 207 12.20 20.51 1.39
C PHE A 207 11.68 19.53 2.44
N HIS A 208 10.47 19.78 2.91
CA HIS A 208 9.83 19.01 3.95
C HIS A 208 8.51 18.44 3.45
N LEU A 209 8.19 17.22 3.84
CA LEU A 209 6.92 16.57 3.53
C LEU A 209 6.12 16.39 4.82
N GLY A 210 4.84 16.74 4.76
CA GLY A 210 3.85 16.43 5.77
C GLY A 210 2.85 15.40 5.25
N LEU A 211 2.67 14.33 6.00
CA LEU A 211 1.60 13.38 5.81
C LEU A 211 0.42 13.76 6.69
N TYR A 212 -0.71 14.01 6.07
CA TYR A 212 -1.97 14.30 6.72
C TYR A 212 -2.89 13.09 6.62
N TYR A 213 -3.50 12.71 7.73
CA TYR A 213 -4.57 11.72 7.77
C TYR A 213 -5.83 12.38 8.34
N LYS A 214 -6.92 12.37 7.55
CA LYS A 214 -8.18 13.08 7.89
C LYS A 214 -7.92 14.54 8.29
N ASN A 215 -7.15 15.23 7.45
CA ASN A 215 -6.73 16.62 7.62
C ASN A 215 -5.86 16.92 8.86
N LYS A 216 -5.39 15.91 9.61
CA LYS A 216 -4.47 16.09 10.73
C LYS A 216 -3.07 15.72 10.32
N LEU A 217 -2.10 16.61 10.55
CA LEU A 217 -0.68 16.31 10.35
C LEU A 217 -0.29 15.15 11.25
N SER A 218 0.12 14.05 10.64
CA SER A 218 0.33 12.75 11.31
C SER A 218 1.78 12.27 11.23
N GLY A 219 2.53 12.76 10.24
CA GLY A 219 3.93 12.41 10.06
C GLY A 219 4.66 13.43 9.19
N VAL A 220 5.98 13.49 9.35
CA VAL A 220 6.85 14.42 8.60
C VAL A 220 8.16 13.77 8.23
N VAL A 221 8.82 14.30 7.18
CA VAL A 221 10.19 13.98 6.81
C VAL A 221 10.82 15.18 6.10
N SER A 222 12.13 15.35 6.23
CA SER A 222 12.89 16.41 5.55
C SER A 222 13.98 15.83 4.69
N LEU A 223 14.16 16.40 3.52
CA LEU A 223 15.11 16.01 2.50
C LEU A 223 16.02 17.20 2.20
N MET A 224 17.31 17.00 2.28
CA MET A 224 18.36 18.00 2.05
C MET A 224 19.28 17.49 0.97
N LYS A 225 19.60 18.34 -0.02
CA LYS A 225 20.68 18.05 -0.97
C LYS A 225 22.00 18.21 -0.24
N LEU A 226 22.59 17.09 0.16
CA LEU A 226 23.81 17.08 0.95
C LEU A 226 24.61 15.80 0.64
N ASN A 227 25.85 15.99 0.20
CA ASN A 227 26.77 14.88 -0.06
C ASN A 227 27.40 14.38 1.23
N ASN A 228 27.63 13.07 1.30
CA ASN A 228 28.39 12.41 2.35
C ASN A 228 29.64 11.78 1.70
N GLY A 229 30.81 12.15 2.18
CA GLY A 229 32.08 11.69 1.63
C GLY A 229 32.35 10.18 1.70
N LYS A 230 31.45 9.40 2.29
CA LYS A 230 31.49 7.93 2.24
C LYS A 230 31.01 7.35 0.91
N PHE A 231 30.48 8.18 0.01
CA PHE A 231 29.90 7.79 -1.28
C PHE A 231 30.49 8.60 -2.42
N GLU A 232 30.64 7.96 -3.56
CA GLU A 232 31.20 8.58 -4.78
C GLU A 232 30.15 9.34 -5.59
N GLU A 233 28.85 9.02 -5.39
CA GLU A 233 27.74 9.65 -6.11
C GLU A 233 27.66 11.15 -5.84
N GLN A 234 27.59 11.99 -6.88
CA GLN A 234 27.59 13.45 -6.76
C GLN A 234 26.24 14.05 -6.37
N TYR A 235 25.15 13.43 -6.72
CA TYR A 235 23.80 13.93 -6.47
C TYR A 235 23.14 13.14 -5.34
N GLN A 236 23.51 13.50 -4.10
CA GLN A 236 23.01 12.82 -2.92
C GLN A 236 21.96 13.70 -2.20
N TYR A 237 20.97 13.03 -1.61
CA TYR A 237 20.05 13.64 -0.65
C TYR A 237 20.19 12.98 0.72
N ARG A 238 20.10 13.80 1.76
CA ARG A 238 20.03 13.34 3.15
C ARG A 238 18.60 13.41 3.64
N LEU A 239 18.07 12.29 4.17
CA LEU A 239 16.79 12.25 4.88
C LEU A 239 17.02 12.56 6.36
N ARG A 240 16.22 13.46 6.94
CA ARG A 240 16.32 13.85 8.36
C ARG A 240 14.93 14.12 8.95
N GLY A 241 14.89 14.17 10.31
CA GLY A 241 13.72 14.66 11.03
C GLY A 241 12.44 13.89 10.69
N MET A 242 12.55 12.61 10.34
CA MET A 242 11.39 11.79 10.08
C MET A 242 10.75 11.34 11.38
N GLY A 243 9.44 11.53 11.47
CA GLY A 243 8.64 11.07 12.59
C GLY A 243 7.19 10.84 12.20
N VAL A 244 6.53 9.94 12.91
CA VAL A 244 5.08 9.69 12.85
C VAL A 244 4.56 9.74 14.27
N LEU A 245 3.52 10.53 14.51
CA LEU A 245 2.88 10.64 15.82
C LEU A 245 2.45 9.26 16.34
N GLU A 246 2.60 9.02 17.64
CA GLU A 246 2.41 7.72 18.29
C GLU A 246 1.06 7.08 17.94
N GLN A 247 -0.03 7.85 17.99
CA GLN A 247 -1.38 7.37 17.67
C GLN A 247 -1.58 6.96 16.21
N PHE A 248 -0.62 7.25 15.33
CA PHE A 248 -0.64 6.89 13.91
C PHE A 248 0.47 5.90 13.52
N GLN A 249 1.26 5.44 14.49
CA GLN A 249 2.22 4.37 14.25
C GLN A 249 1.47 3.05 13.95
N GLY A 250 2.12 2.16 13.19
CA GLY A 250 1.45 0.94 12.71
C GLY A 250 0.56 1.12 11.47
N TYR A 251 0.23 2.36 11.06
CA TYR A 251 -0.60 2.64 9.87
C TYR A 251 0.17 2.63 8.54
N GLY A 252 1.46 2.28 8.56
CA GLY A 252 2.30 2.32 7.36
C GLY A 252 2.75 3.73 6.93
N PHE A 253 2.42 4.79 7.69
CA PHE A 253 2.69 6.19 7.32
C PHE A 253 4.18 6.51 7.21
N GLY A 254 5.02 5.90 8.05
CA GLY A 254 6.47 6.03 7.92
C GLY A 254 6.99 5.50 6.58
N ARG A 255 6.48 4.35 6.14
CA ARG A 255 6.79 3.78 4.81
C ARG A 255 6.37 4.73 3.70
N LEU A 256 5.13 5.24 3.74
CA LEU A 256 4.61 6.16 2.73
C LEU A 256 5.45 7.44 2.61
N LEU A 257 5.89 7.99 3.74
CA LEU A 257 6.78 9.16 3.75
C LEU A 257 8.12 8.86 3.07
N VAL A 258 8.75 7.74 3.40
CA VAL A 258 10.04 7.35 2.80
C VAL A 258 9.89 7.08 1.30
N GLU A 259 8.88 6.32 0.86
CA GLU A 259 8.62 6.03 -0.55
C GLU A 259 8.30 7.29 -1.36
N THR A 260 7.53 8.23 -0.78
CA THR A 260 7.28 9.53 -1.39
C THR A 260 8.55 10.36 -1.48
N ALA A 261 9.36 10.37 -0.42
CA ALA A 261 10.64 11.06 -0.40
C ALA A 261 11.59 10.50 -1.48
N GLU A 262 11.75 9.17 -1.59
CA GLU A 262 12.54 8.53 -2.64
C GLU A 262 12.08 8.94 -4.04
N THR A 263 10.78 8.93 -4.28
CA THR A 263 10.20 9.32 -5.58
C THR A 263 10.55 10.78 -5.92
N MET A 264 10.38 11.68 -4.95
CA MET A 264 10.63 13.11 -5.17
C MET A 264 12.12 13.43 -5.39
N VAL A 265 13.03 12.81 -4.62
CA VAL A 265 14.46 13.06 -4.82
C VAL A 265 14.97 12.43 -6.12
N LYS A 266 14.42 11.29 -6.56
CA LYS A 266 14.68 10.72 -7.90
C LYS A 266 14.28 11.68 -9.02
N GLN A 267 13.10 12.29 -8.92
CA GLN A 267 12.63 13.29 -9.88
C GLN A 267 13.55 14.52 -9.94
N LYS A 268 14.24 14.83 -8.83
CA LYS A 268 15.26 15.88 -8.74
C LYS A 268 16.66 15.41 -9.20
N GLY A 269 16.79 14.20 -9.73
CA GLY A 269 18.05 13.65 -10.25
C GLY A 269 18.96 12.99 -9.21
N ALA A 270 18.48 12.79 -7.98
CA ALA A 270 19.27 12.12 -6.94
C ALA A 270 19.67 10.69 -7.38
N LYS A 271 20.92 10.33 -7.06
CA LYS A 271 21.49 9.00 -7.30
C LYS A 271 21.56 8.17 -6.02
N LEU A 272 21.50 8.84 -4.86
CA LEU A 272 21.63 8.20 -3.57
C LEU A 272 20.85 8.98 -2.50
N LEU A 273 20.14 8.23 -1.66
CA LEU A 273 19.50 8.74 -0.45
C LEU A 273 20.19 8.12 0.76
N TRP A 274 20.60 8.95 1.73
CA TRP A 274 21.28 8.53 2.94
C TRP A 274 20.78 9.23 4.19
N PHE A 275 21.06 8.68 5.36
CA PHE A 275 20.72 9.28 6.66
C PHE A 275 21.41 8.55 7.82
N ASP A 276 21.38 9.20 8.98
CA ASP A 276 21.80 8.60 10.26
C ASP A 276 20.55 7.99 10.91
N ALA A 277 20.46 6.66 10.94
CA ALA A 277 19.35 5.92 11.52
C ALA A 277 19.62 5.59 12.99
N ARG A 278 18.68 5.89 13.89
CA ARG A 278 18.72 5.36 15.25
C ARG A 278 18.73 3.82 15.21
N LEU A 279 19.47 3.20 16.11
CA LEU A 279 19.56 1.73 16.19
C LEU A 279 18.18 1.06 16.17
N ILE A 280 17.21 1.59 16.91
CA ILE A 280 15.83 1.06 16.97
C ILE A 280 15.08 1.12 15.63
N ALA A 281 15.47 2.00 14.70
CA ALA A 281 14.82 2.19 13.41
C ALA A 281 15.52 1.40 12.27
N VAL A 282 16.67 0.80 12.50
CA VAL A 282 17.45 0.09 11.47
C VAL A 282 16.63 -1.01 10.80
N GLY A 283 15.89 -1.81 11.59
CA GLY A 283 15.03 -2.87 11.05
C GLY A 283 13.91 -2.35 10.13
N PHE A 284 13.35 -1.18 10.44
CA PHE A 284 12.35 -0.53 9.59
C PHE A 284 12.96 -0.15 8.23
N TYR A 285 14.11 0.52 8.21
CA TYR A 285 14.75 0.96 6.97
C TYR A 285 15.33 -0.20 6.14
N LYS A 286 15.82 -1.27 6.79
CA LYS A 286 16.23 -2.50 6.06
C LYS A 286 15.08 -3.09 5.25
N ARG A 287 13.87 -3.13 5.81
CA ARG A 287 12.66 -3.60 5.08
C ARG A 287 12.29 -2.70 3.89
N LEU A 288 12.75 -1.46 3.86
CA LEU A 288 12.57 -0.53 2.74
C LEU A 288 13.74 -0.55 1.74
N GLY A 289 14.68 -1.50 1.91
CA GLY A 289 15.79 -1.71 0.99
C GLY A 289 17.03 -0.82 1.25
N PHE A 290 17.11 -0.19 2.44
CA PHE A 290 18.30 0.55 2.84
C PHE A 290 19.36 -0.37 3.45
N THR A 291 20.63 -0.05 3.19
CA THR A 291 21.80 -0.80 3.65
C THR A 291 22.61 0.06 4.62
N ILE A 292 23.25 -0.57 5.60
CA ILE A 292 24.20 0.08 6.52
C ILE A 292 25.56 0.23 5.82
N ILE A 293 26.23 1.36 6.09
CA ILE A 293 27.65 1.56 5.76
C ILE A 293 28.43 2.03 7.00
N GLY A 294 29.59 1.42 7.22
CA GLY A 294 30.45 1.74 8.36
C GLY A 294 29.95 1.18 9.68
N ASN A 295 30.58 1.64 10.76
CA ASN A 295 30.32 1.19 12.12
C ASN A 295 29.24 2.03 12.81
N GLN A 296 28.71 1.49 13.92
CA GLN A 296 27.86 2.23 14.85
C GLN A 296 28.62 3.43 15.42
N PHE A 297 27.90 4.54 15.62
CA PHE A 297 28.44 5.75 16.27
C PHE A 297 27.39 6.35 17.21
N GLU A 298 27.86 7.11 18.19
CA GLU A 298 27.00 7.81 19.14
C GLU A 298 26.65 9.21 18.67
N VAL A 299 25.36 9.54 18.74
CA VAL A 299 24.88 10.93 18.59
C VAL A 299 24.56 11.47 19.99
N PRO A 300 25.25 12.53 20.45
CA PRO A 300 25.06 13.08 21.78
C PRO A 300 23.57 13.37 22.08
N LYS A 301 23.10 12.94 23.24
CA LYS A 301 21.70 13.11 23.73
C LYS A 301 20.63 12.35 22.90
N VAL A 302 21.03 11.51 21.93
CA VAL A 302 20.10 10.75 21.07
C VAL A 302 20.39 9.24 21.10
N GLY A 303 21.66 8.86 21.28
CA GLY A 303 22.10 7.46 21.39
C GLY A 303 22.69 6.89 20.10
N PRO A 304 22.75 5.54 19.99
CA PRO A 304 23.48 4.86 18.92
C PRO A 304 22.78 4.98 17.55
N HIS A 305 23.60 5.21 16.52
CA HIS A 305 23.17 5.37 15.12
C HIS A 305 24.02 4.54 14.17
N TYR A 306 23.48 4.31 12.98
CA TYR A 306 24.18 3.83 11.80
C TYR A 306 23.94 4.77 10.62
N VAL A 307 24.94 4.94 9.77
CA VAL A 307 24.69 5.52 8.44
C VAL A 307 24.00 4.47 7.58
N MET A 308 22.85 4.80 7.04
CA MET A 308 22.12 3.95 6.10
C MET A 308 21.92 4.68 4.77
N TYR A 309 21.89 3.92 3.69
CA TYR A 309 21.78 4.45 2.33
C TYR A 309 21.02 3.51 1.39
N LYS A 310 20.54 4.09 0.29
CA LYS A 310 19.96 3.38 -0.84
C LYS A 310 20.34 4.09 -2.14
N ARG A 311 20.89 3.35 -3.11
CA ARG A 311 21.05 3.85 -4.48
C ARG A 311 19.67 3.88 -5.14
N LEU A 312 19.42 4.96 -5.91
CA LEU A 312 18.07 5.28 -6.37
C LEU A 312 17.87 4.94 -7.86
#